data_c86130aa5eb3018866b45415e33c8f5f
#
_entry.id   c86130aa5eb3018866b45415e33c8f5f
#
_cell.length_a   1.000
_cell.length_b   1.000
_cell.length_c   1.000
_cell.angle_alpha   90.00
_cell.angle_beta   90.00
_cell.angle_gamma   90.00
#
_symmetry.space_group_name_H-M   'P 1'
#
loop_
_entity.id
_entity.type
_entity.pdbx_description
1 polymer ?
#
loop_
_entity_poly.entity_id
_entity_poly.type
_entity_poly.pdbx_seq_one_letter_code
_entity_poly.pdbx_strand_id
1 'polypeptide(L)'
;GSIVLGRNRRGRWARAGGLGPLLGDEGSAFWIGRLWLTATGRNTARDEERLRQIARAPDAVARIAAVAPSVLRRAAQGDRRALPFVIRSQEILAALACCVAEDLRLSPPVPVSWAGSLMENPAFRAGVLRSLRRQGLRVRAVAPAQPPVMAAHALAAWLARRTKR
;
A
#
# COMPACT_ATOMS: atom_id res chain seq x y z
N GLY A 1 -0.29 -0.32 -6.69
CA GLY A 1 -1.31 -1.06 -5.96
C GLY A 1 -0.96 -1.33 -4.52
N SER A 2 -1.88 -1.96 -3.81
CA SER A 2 -1.70 -2.41 -2.44
C SER A 2 -2.10 -3.87 -2.29
N ILE A 3 -1.26 -4.65 -1.65
CA ILE A 3 -1.50 -6.08 -1.37
C ILE A 3 -0.80 -6.45 -0.08
N VAL A 4 -1.45 -7.30 0.71
CA VAL A 4 -0.83 -7.95 1.87
C VAL A 4 -0.84 -9.46 1.64
N LEU A 5 0.30 -10.07 1.86
CA LEU A 5 0.51 -11.51 1.77
C LEU A 5 1.02 -12.02 3.10
N GLY A 6 0.51 -13.16 3.53
CA GLY A 6 0.97 -13.85 4.73
C GLY A 6 1.15 -15.34 4.50
N ARG A 7 1.97 -15.96 5.36
CA ARG A 7 2.16 -17.40 5.39
C ARG A 7 2.29 -17.88 6.85
N ASN A 8 1.58 -18.92 7.20
CA ASN A 8 1.73 -19.52 8.53
C ASN A 8 2.81 -20.63 8.56
N ARG A 9 3.12 -21.13 9.75
CA ARG A 9 4.13 -22.18 9.94
C ARG A 9 3.77 -23.51 9.24
N ARG A 10 2.48 -23.74 8.96
CA ARG A 10 1.99 -24.92 8.22
C ARG A 10 2.10 -24.74 6.70
N GLY A 11 2.62 -23.60 6.22
CA GLY A 11 2.78 -23.31 4.80
C GLY A 11 1.53 -22.77 4.10
N ARG A 12 0.40 -22.58 4.79
CA ARG A 12 -0.81 -21.95 4.23
C ARG A 12 -0.54 -20.48 3.96
N TRP A 13 -0.98 -20.02 2.79
CA TRP A 13 -0.93 -18.63 2.36
C TRP A 13 -2.29 -17.98 2.47
N ALA A 14 -2.31 -16.70 2.77
CA ALA A 14 -3.47 -15.82 2.64
C ALA A 14 -3.04 -14.48 2.04
N ARG A 15 -4.01 -13.81 1.41
CA ARG A 15 -3.80 -12.50 0.82
C ARG A 15 -5.03 -11.62 1.04
N ALA A 16 -4.79 -10.30 1.20
CA ALA A 16 -5.82 -9.28 1.19
C ALA A 16 -5.37 -8.13 0.27
N GLY A 17 -6.32 -7.52 -0.45
CA GLY A 17 -6.06 -6.51 -1.46
C GLY A 17 -5.53 -7.10 -2.78
N GLY A 18 -4.93 -6.23 -3.62
CA GLY A 18 -4.38 -6.62 -4.92
C GLY A 18 -5.45 -6.87 -5.98
N LEU A 19 -6.59 -6.18 -5.91
CA LEU A 19 -7.68 -6.25 -6.89
C LEU A 19 -7.52 -5.24 -8.04
N GLY A 20 -6.41 -4.50 -8.03
CA GLY A 20 -6.12 -3.48 -9.03
C GLY A 20 -6.88 -2.17 -8.82
N PRO A 21 -6.63 -1.15 -9.69
CA PRO A 21 -7.10 0.22 -9.45
C PRO A 21 -8.61 0.41 -9.57
N LEU A 22 -9.32 -0.51 -10.23
CA LEU A 22 -10.77 -0.42 -10.40
C LEU A 22 -11.55 -0.93 -9.18
N LEU A 23 -11.13 -2.07 -8.60
CA LEU A 23 -11.86 -2.76 -7.55
C LEU A 23 -11.10 -2.82 -6.22
N GLY A 24 -9.93 -2.18 -6.13
CA GLY A 24 -9.08 -2.26 -4.97
C GLY A 24 -8.01 -1.16 -4.97
N ASP A 25 -6.82 -1.55 -4.56
CA ASP A 25 -5.66 -0.68 -4.39
C ASP A 25 -5.84 0.41 -3.31
N GLU A 26 -6.81 0.22 -2.41
CA GLU A 26 -7.03 1.13 -1.28
C GLU A 26 -5.77 1.18 -0.42
N GLY A 27 -5.42 2.39 -0.01
CA GLY A 27 -4.21 2.64 0.75
C GLY A 27 -2.92 2.74 -0.09
N SER A 28 -2.98 2.53 -1.41
CA SER A 28 -1.83 2.68 -2.32
C SER A 28 -1.53 4.13 -2.67
N ALA A 29 -0.39 4.35 -3.36
CA ALA A 29 -0.05 5.66 -3.92
C ALA A 29 -1.11 6.14 -4.94
N PHE A 30 -1.63 5.23 -5.76
CA PHE A 30 -2.71 5.54 -6.69
C PHE A 30 -3.96 6.02 -5.93
N TRP A 31 -4.35 5.31 -4.88
CA TRP A 31 -5.53 5.63 -4.08
C TRP A 31 -5.40 7.03 -3.41
N ILE A 32 -4.23 7.33 -2.79
CA ILE A 32 -3.94 8.64 -2.21
C ILE A 32 -4.01 9.72 -3.27
N GLY A 33 -3.34 9.51 -4.42
CA GLY A 33 -3.31 10.48 -5.52
C GLY A 33 -4.69 10.74 -6.10
N ARG A 34 -5.50 9.69 -6.29
CA ARG A 34 -6.87 9.81 -6.78
C ARG A 34 -7.73 10.66 -5.86
N LEU A 35 -7.72 10.35 -4.56
CA LEU A 35 -8.50 11.10 -3.58
C LEU A 35 -8.05 12.57 -3.49
N TRP A 36 -6.74 12.80 -3.48
CA TRP A 36 -6.20 14.15 -3.45
C TRP A 36 -6.62 14.96 -4.68
N LEU A 37 -6.43 14.42 -5.87
CA LEU A 37 -6.82 15.07 -7.12
C LEU A 37 -8.32 15.34 -7.18
N THR A 38 -9.15 14.39 -6.75
CA THR A 38 -10.61 14.57 -6.70
C THR A 38 -11.03 15.66 -5.72
N ALA A 39 -10.34 15.75 -4.58
CA ALA A 39 -10.67 16.73 -3.55
C ALA A 39 -10.15 18.15 -3.87
N THR A 40 -9.08 18.27 -4.66
CA THR A 40 -8.39 19.57 -4.88
C THR A 40 -8.42 20.06 -6.32
N GLY A 41 -8.69 19.20 -7.29
CA GLY A 41 -8.60 19.50 -8.72
C GLY A 41 -9.93 19.87 -9.39
N ARG A 42 -10.92 20.37 -8.64
CA ARG A 42 -12.24 20.77 -9.17
C ARG A 42 -12.60 22.23 -8.87
N ASN A 43 -11.60 23.06 -8.65
CA ASN A 43 -11.84 24.45 -8.24
C ASN A 43 -12.04 25.38 -9.44
N THR A 44 -11.50 25.02 -10.62
CA THR A 44 -11.60 25.81 -11.85
C THR A 44 -11.82 24.89 -13.06
N ALA A 45 -12.36 25.45 -14.16
CA ALA A 45 -12.47 24.73 -15.43
C ALA A 45 -11.13 24.19 -15.94
N ARG A 46 -10.04 24.93 -15.69
CA ARG A 46 -8.67 24.51 -16.03
C ARG A 46 -8.23 23.30 -15.23
N ASP A 47 -8.57 23.23 -13.95
CA ASP A 47 -8.27 22.09 -13.10
C ASP A 47 -9.02 20.85 -13.56
N GLU A 48 -10.30 21.00 -13.91
CA GLU A 48 -11.10 19.91 -14.44
C GLU A 48 -10.57 19.38 -15.77
N GLU A 49 -10.14 20.27 -16.68
CA GLU A 49 -9.54 19.85 -17.95
C GLU A 49 -8.23 19.07 -17.70
N ARG A 50 -7.41 19.52 -16.77
CA ARG A 50 -6.21 18.80 -16.37
C ARG A 50 -6.53 17.40 -15.84
N LEU A 51 -7.58 17.26 -15.01
CA LEU A 51 -8.03 15.95 -14.52
C LEU A 51 -8.50 15.06 -15.66
N ARG A 52 -9.26 15.59 -16.63
CA ARG A 52 -9.67 14.85 -17.82
C ARG A 52 -8.49 14.35 -18.64
N GLN A 53 -7.46 15.19 -18.82
CA GLN A 53 -6.23 14.82 -19.53
C GLN A 53 -5.49 13.69 -18.81
N ILE A 54 -5.36 13.78 -17.47
CA ILE A 54 -4.77 12.68 -16.66
C ILE A 54 -5.57 11.40 -16.82
N ALA A 55 -6.91 11.47 -16.69
CA ALA A 55 -7.78 10.30 -16.72
C ALA A 55 -7.79 9.58 -18.08
N ARG A 56 -7.58 10.31 -19.19
CA ARG A 56 -7.53 9.76 -20.55
C ARG A 56 -6.14 9.28 -20.97
N ALA A 57 -5.11 9.56 -20.18
CA ALA A 57 -3.75 9.15 -20.52
C ALA A 57 -3.59 7.62 -20.42
N PRO A 58 -2.84 6.99 -21.34
CA PRO A 58 -2.57 5.55 -21.28
C PRO A 58 -1.91 5.11 -19.96
N ASP A 59 -1.16 6.02 -19.33
CA ASP A 59 -0.46 5.84 -18.07
C ASP A 59 -1.17 6.53 -16.88
N ALA A 60 -2.50 6.72 -16.96
CA ALA A 60 -3.30 7.43 -15.96
C ALA A 60 -3.01 6.95 -14.52
N VAL A 61 -2.94 5.63 -14.33
CA VAL A 61 -2.67 5.04 -13.00
C VAL A 61 -1.32 5.50 -12.45
N ALA A 62 -0.28 5.51 -13.28
CA ALA A 62 1.05 5.95 -12.88
C ALA A 62 1.09 7.46 -12.58
N ARG A 63 0.44 8.28 -13.43
CA ARG A 63 0.35 9.75 -13.22
C ARG A 63 -0.38 10.09 -11.94
N ILE A 64 -1.48 9.42 -11.65
CA ILE A 64 -2.23 9.60 -10.41
C ILE A 64 -1.38 9.17 -9.20
N ALA A 65 -0.73 8.01 -9.28
CA ALA A 65 0.15 7.53 -8.21
C ALA A 65 1.34 8.46 -7.93
N ALA A 66 1.89 9.12 -8.96
CA ALA A 66 3.00 10.07 -8.85
C ALA A 66 2.66 11.32 -8.00
N VAL A 67 1.39 11.57 -7.71
CA VAL A 67 0.95 12.65 -6.82
C VAL A 67 1.21 12.34 -5.34
N ALA A 68 1.19 11.07 -4.95
CA ALA A 68 1.26 10.66 -3.55
C ALA A 68 2.48 11.20 -2.77
N PRO A 69 3.71 11.24 -3.32
CA PRO A 69 4.85 11.82 -2.60
C PRO A 69 4.64 13.28 -2.19
N SER A 70 3.96 14.08 -3.01
CA SER A 70 3.64 15.47 -2.68
C SER A 70 2.60 15.56 -1.56
N VAL A 71 1.61 14.67 -1.56
CA VAL A 71 0.59 14.58 -0.49
C VAL A 71 1.24 14.18 0.84
N LEU A 72 2.16 13.22 0.82
CA LEU A 72 2.89 12.81 2.01
C LEU A 72 3.72 13.96 2.59
N ARG A 73 4.44 14.71 1.73
CA ARG A 73 5.21 15.88 2.19
C ARG A 73 4.31 16.96 2.81
N ARG A 74 3.19 17.28 2.16
CA ARG A 74 2.20 18.23 2.72
C ARG A 74 1.67 17.78 4.08
N ALA A 75 1.30 16.53 4.20
CA ALA A 75 0.83 15.97 5.46
C ALA A 75 1.91 16.06 6.56
N ALA A 76 3.17 15.77 6.23
CA ALA A 76 4.29 15.90 7.15
C ALA A 76 4.56 17.36 7.57
N GLN A 77 4.21 18.33 6.73
CA GLN A 77 4.28 19.78 7.02
C GLN A 77 3.04 20.31 7.76
N GLY A 78 2.11 19.43 8.15
CA GLY A 78 0.89 19.81 8.90
C GLY A 78 -0.28 20.28 8.03
N ASP A 79 -0.24 20.06 6.71
CA ASP A 79 -1.39 20.39 5.84
C ASP A 79 -2.60 19.53 6.25
N ARG A 80 -3.59 20.21 6.85
CA ARG A 80 -4.83 19.60 7.37
C ARG A 80 -5.69 18.97 6.26
N ARG A 81 -5.50 19.37 5.01
CA ARG A 81 -6.21 18.78 3.86
C ARG A 81 -5.57 17.47 3.42
N ALA A 82 -4.23 17.35 3.49
CA ALA A 82 -3.49 16.16 3.06
C ALA A 82 -3.49 15.06 4.12
N LEU A 83 -3.44 15.43 5.39
CA LEU A 83 -3.28 14.51 6.52
C LEU A 83 -4.35 13.39 6.56
N PRO A 84 -5.65 13.66 6.36
CA PRO A 84 -6.69 12.61 6.41
C PRO A 84 -6.47 11.50 5.38
N PHE A 85 -6.01 11.82 4.17
CA PHE A 85 -5.76 10.82 3.12
C PHE A 85 -4.60 9.90 3.48
N VAL A 86 -3.56 10.45 4.10
CA VAL A 86 -2.40 9.67 4.57
C VAL A 86 -2.79 8.76 5.72
N ILE A 87 -3.50 9.28 6.72
CA ILE A 87 -3.96 8.48 7.87
C ILE A 87 -4.88 7.36 7.40
N ARG A 88 -5.85 7.67 6.55
CA ARG A 88 -6.79 6.67 6.04
C ARG A 88 -6.11 5.57 5.24
N SER A 89 -5.10 5.92 4.43
CA SER A 89 -4.27 4.95 3.73
C SER A 89 -3.54 4.01 4.69
N GLN A 90 -2.96 4.55 5.75
CA GLN A 90 -2.28 3.76 6.79
C GLN A 90 -3.23 2.80 7.52
N GLU A 91 -4.45 3.26 7.84
CA GLU A 91 -5.48 2.46 8.50
C GLU A 91 -5.96 1.30 7.63
N ILE A 92 -6.15 1.55 6.33
CA ILE A 92 -6.59 0.53 5.38
C ILE A 92 -5.50 -0.55 5.22
N LEU A 93 -4.24 -0.16 5.03
CA LEU A 93 -3.15 -1.13 4.94
C LEU A 93 -3.00 -1.96 6.21
N ALA A 94 -3.22 -1.34 7.37
CA ALA A 94 -3.25 -2.06 8.64
C ALA A 94 -4.42 -3.06 8.70
N ALA A 95 -5.63 -2.66 8.29
CA ALA A 95 -6.79 -3.53 8.25
C ALA A 95 -6.58 -4.74 7.34
N LEU A 96 -6.01 -4.55 6.14
CA LEU A 96 -5.65 -5.66 5.25
C LEU A 96 -4.69 -6.64 5.92
N ALA A 97 -3.72 -6.14 6.68
CA ALA A 97 -2.77 -6.99 7.39
C ALA A 97 -3.42 -7.73 8.58
N CYS A 98 -4.35 -7.10 9.29
CA CYS A 98 -5.16 -7.75 10.32
C CYS A 98 -6.00 -8.90 9.72
N CYS A 99 -6.70 -8.67 8.61
CA CYS A 99 -7.47 -9.72 7.93
C CYS A 99 -6.61 -10.93 7.57
N VAL A 100 -5.39 -10.71 7.04
CA VAL A 100 -4.47 -11.80 6.71
C VAL A 100 -3.99 -12.52 7.97
N ALA A 101 -3.69 -11.80 9.04
CA ALA A 101 -3.25 -12.39 10.31
C ALA A 101 -4.34 -13.24 10.94
N GLU A 102 -5.60 -12.80 10.90
CA GLU A 102 -6.78 -13.52 11.40
C GLU A 102 -7.05 -14.77 10.57
N ASP A 103 -7.11 -14.67 9.23
CA ASP A 103 -7.34 -15.82 8.34
C ASP A 103 -6.29 -16.92 8.54
N LEU A 104 -5.04 -16.54 8.77
CA LEU A 104 -3.94 -17.47 9.02
C LEU A 104 -3.81 -17.91 10.49
N ARG A 105 -4.58 -17.31 11.39
CA ARG A 105 -4.49 -17.49 12.86
C ARG A 105 -3.07 -17.31 13.36
N LEU A 106 -2.43 -16.19 12.96
CA LEU A 106 -1.05 -15.91 13.35
C LEU A 106 -0.97 -15.51 14.83
N SER A 107 -0.02 -16.10 15.54
CA SER A 107 0.22 -15.78 16.96
C SER A 107 1.07 -14.52 17.11
N PRO A 108 0.64 -13.53 17.90
CA PRO A 108 1.44 -12.34 18.19
C PRO A 108 2.71 -12.65 19.03
N PRO A 109 3.81 -11.88 18.85
CA PRO A 109 3.97 -10.78 17.91
C PRO A 109 4.16 -11.27 16.46
N VAL A 110 3.28 -10.81 15.56
CA VAL A 110 3.34 -11.19 14.13
C VAL A 110 4.51 -10.49 13.46
N PRO A 111 5.43 -11.20 12.78
CA PRO A 111 6.48 -10.57 11.99
C PRO A 111 5.85 -9.93 10.75
N VAL A 112 6.13 -8.64 10.55
CA VAL A 112 5.64 -7.87 9.39
C VAL A 112 6.82 -7.23 8.70
N SER A 113 6.95 -7.50 7.41
CA SER A 113 7.88 -6.84 6.51
C SER A 113 7.13 -5.99 5.49
N TRP A 114 7.83 -5.22 4.69
CA TRP A 114 7.25 -4.28 3.73
C TRP A 114 7.98 -4.25 2.42
N ALA A 115 7.26 -3.79 1.38
CA ALA A 115 7.79 -3.51 0.06
C ALA A 115 7.03 -2.33 -0.56
N GLY A 116 7.67 -1.66 -1.52
CA GLY A 116 7.08 -0.57 -2.30
C GLY A 116 7.34 0.83 -1.74
N SER A 117 7.31 1.80 -2.65
CA SER A 117 7.78 3.17 -2.42
C SER A 117 7.08 3.91 -1.27
N LEU A 118 5.79 3.69 -1.04
CA LEU A 118 5.09 4.27 0.11
C LEU A 118 5.66 3.75 1.43
N MET A 119 5.90 2.45 1.52
CA MET A 119 6.40 1.81 2.72
C MET A 119 7.90 2.07 2.97
N GLU A 120 8.63 2.53 1.96
CA GLU A 120 9.99 3.04 2.09
C GLU A 120 10.03 4.38 2.83
N ASN A 121 8.95 5.18 2.76
CA ASN A 121 8.84 6.39 3.57
C ASN A 121 8.71 6.04 5.07
N PRO A 122 9.68 6.44 5.93
CA PRO A 122 9.70 6.03 7.34
C PRO A 122 8.48 6.54 8.13
N ALA A 123 8.04 7.77 7.88
CA ALA A 123 6.90 8.37 8.56
C ALA A 123 5.59 7.66 8.19
N PHE A 124 5.41 7.34 6.90
CA PHE A 124 4.25 6.59 6.43
C PHE A 124 4.23 5.18 7.03
N ARG A 125 5.35 4.47 6.96
CA ARG A 125 5.51 3.13 7.55
C ARG A 125 5.26 3.12 9.06
N ALA A 126 5.79 4.08 9.79
CA ALA A 126 5.52 4.23 11.22
C ALA A 126 4.03 4.42 11.52
N GLY A 127 3.32 5.14 10.65
CA GLY A 127 1.86 5.30 10.73
C GLY A 127 1.11 3.98 10.54
N VAL A 128 1.49 3.17 9.57
CA VAL A 128 0.92 1.82 9.36
C VAL A 128 1.15 0.95 10.59
N LEU A 129 2.37 0.92 11.12
CA LEU A 129 2.70 0.13 12.31
C LEU A 129 1.93 0.59 13.55
N ARG A 130 1.71 1.90 13.72
CA ARG A 130 0.84 2.43 14.79
C ARG A 130 -0.61 1.99 14.59
N SER A 131 -1.10 2.02 13.35
CA SER A 131 -2.48 1.62 13.04
C SER A 131 -2.71 0.12 13.28
N LEU A 132 -1.74 -0.74 12.98
CA LEU A 132 -1.78 -2.17 13.33
C LEU A 132 -1.96 -2.38 14.85
N ARG A 133 -1.17 -1.66 15.66
CA ARG A 133 -1.27 -1.75 17.12
C ARG A 133 -2.62 -1.23 17.63
N ARG A 134 -3.15 -0.14 17.08
CA ARG A 134 -4.47 0.39 17.43
C ARG A 134 -5.61 -0.56 17.08
N GLN A 135 -5.44 -1.35 16.01
CA GLN A 135 -6.39 -2.39 15.60
C GLN A 135 -6.18 -3.72 16.35
N GLY A 136 -5.35 -3.73 17.40
CA GLY A 136 -5.16 -4.87 18.28
C GLY A 136 -4.09 -5.88 17.81
N LEU A 137 -3.45 -5.68 16.65
CA LEU A 137 -2.44 -6.59 16.17
C LEU A 137 -1.04 -6.20 16.71
N ARG A 138 -0.51 -6.99 17.63
CA ARG A 138 0.88 -6.84 18.08
C ARG A 138 1.81 -7.38 17.00
N VAL A 139 2.70 -6.50 16.50
CA VAL A 139 3.62 -6.82 15.40
C VAL A 139 5.07 -6.61 15.81
N ARG A 140 5.94 -7.36 15.18
CA ARG A 140 7.38 -7.17 15.16
C ARG A 140 7.78 -6.77 13.74
N ALA A 141 8.21 -5.52 13.56
CA ALA A 141 8.70 -5.04 12.29
C ALA A 141 10.02 -5.75 11.92
N VAL A 142 10.09 -6.28 10.71
CA VAL A 142 11.25 -7.00 10.17
C VAL A 142 11.65 -6.32 8.88
N ALA A 143 12.87 -5.82 8.81
CA ALA A 143 13.38 -5.21 7.59
C ALA A 143 13.37 -6.22 6.43
N PRO A 144 13.06 -5.77 5.19
CA PRO A 144 13.15 -6.64 4.02
C PRO A 144 14.57 -7.20 3.88
N ALA A 145 14.69 -8.51 3.69
CA ALA A 145 15.99 -9.18 3.55
C ALA A 145 16.66 -8.85 2.22
N GLN A 146 15.88 -8.48 1.21
CA GLN A 146 16.35 -8.13 -0.14
C GLN A 146 15.33 -7.24 -0.85
N PRO A 147 15.74 -6.52 -1.92
CA PRO A 147 14.82 -5.74 -2.74
C PRO A 147 13.69 -6.60 -3.30
N PRO A 148 12.47 -6.07 -3.47
CA PRO A 148 11.30 -6.83 -3.94
C PRO A 148 11.52 -7.54 -5.29
N VAL A 149 12.24 -6.93 -6.21
CA VAL A 149 12.58 -7.53 -7.50
C VAL A 149 13.44 -8.78 -7.36
N MET A 150 14.39 -8.77 -6.43
CA MET A 150 15.24 -9.93 -6.15
C MET A 150 14.44 -11.06 -5.48
N ALA A 151 13.51 -10.70 -4.58
CA ALA A 151 12.62 -11.67 -3.97
C ALA A 151 11.69 -12.33 -5.01
N ALA A 152 11.14 -11.54 -5.94
CA ALA A 152 10.32 -12.05 -7.04
C ALA A 152 11.12 -12.97 -7.96
N HIS A 153 12.36 -12.59 -8.32
CA HIS A 153 13.24 -13.42 -9.12
C HIS A 153 13.55 -14.77 -8.43
N ALA A 154 13.91 -14.73 -7.15
CA ALA A 154 14.20 -15.94 -6.38
C ALA A 154 12.98 -16.87 -6.30
N LEU A 155 11.78 -16.32 -6.10
CA LEU A 155 10.54 -17.07 -6.08
C LEU A 155 10.23 -17.70 -7.44
N ALA A 156 10.37 -16.96 -8.52
CA ALA A 156 10.16 -17.46 -9.88
C ALA A 156 11.14 -18.60 -10.22
N ALA A 157 12.41 -18.45 -9.89
CA ALA A 157 13.43 -19.49 -10.09
C ALA A 157 13.14 -20.75 -9.25
N TRP A 158 12.62 -20.59 -8.04
CA TRP A 158 12.23 -21.71 -7.18
C TRP A 158 11.00 -22.45 -7.75
N LEU A 159 9.97 -21.72 -8.19
CA LEU A 159 8.79 -22.30 -8.83
C LEU A 159 9.14 -23.08 -10.11
N ALA A 160 9.96 -22.51 -10.98
CA ALA A 160 10.40 -23.17 -12.22
C ALA A 160 11.14 -24.49 -11.98
N ARG A 161 11.88 -24.62 -10.88
CA ARG A 161 12.53 -25.88 -10.47
C ARG A 161 11.55 -26.95 -10.00
N ARG A 162 10.41 -26.56 -9.43
CA ARG A 162 9.40 -27.52 -8.93
C ARG A 162 8.47 -28.05 -10.03
N THR A 163 8.27 -27.26 -11.10
CA THR A 163 7.41 -27.67 -12.24
C THR A 163 8.14 -28.66 -13.18
N LYS A 164 9.46 -28.84 -13.02
CA LYS A 164 10.27 -29.79 -13.82
C LYS A 164 10.47 -31.14 -13.13
N ARG A 165 9.84 -31.36 -11.98
CA ARG A 165 9.79 -32.66 -11.28
C ARG A 165 8.37 -33.22 -11.27
#